data_7360bab9ab2ec4addd432c10aa9a3dc1
#
_entry.id   7360bab9ab2ec4addd432c10aa9a3dc1
#
_cell.length_a   1.000
_cell.length_b   1.000
_cell.length_c   1.000
_cell.angle_alpha   90.00
_cell.angle_beta   90.00
_cell.angle_gamma   90.00
#
_symmetry.space_group_name_H-M   'P 1'
#
loop_
_entity.id
_entity.type
_entity.pdbx_description
1 polymer ?
#
loop_
_entity_poly.entity_id
_entity_poly.type
_entity_poly.pdbx_seq_one_letter_code
_entity_poly.pdbx_strand_id
1 'polypeptide(L)'
;MKKDYIICSPEELPDRKTKWYVFLAGPIQGAPQWQFEVPNIPGVLYLSPRREDYTGFDYAEQFKWETIGLLISDVVLFWIPPEIESVAGRSYAQTTRTEFGECLARGKKIIIGTYPEFPGRRYFESKLEVFDSGNKIYNTLEETIQALRNYIRNAKPGIFFTSDTHFGSERSWALSKRPFKNVGEMDWIMIMKWNNKVHPGSTVYHLGDFGELPALKFLNGNLRFVEGNYERDGKSPRPGKMEELIKFEDYLLCHEPTKGYDEMKKDPSRKFLLFGHTHERQKIKKFGLDVGVDCNNFEPISLEDVQFFRNAIEKGYYDQDVWIN
;
A
#
# COMPACT_ATOMS: atom_id res chain seq x y z
N MET A 1 -10.29 -12.20 26.10
CA MET A 1 -9.01 -11.52 26.42
C MET A 1 -8.27 -11.25 25.15
N LYS A 2 -7.79 -10.03 25.00
CA LYS A 2 -6.93 -9.59 23.91
C LYS A 2 -5.68 -10.46 23.80
N LYS A 3 -5.21 -10.63 22.60
CA LYS A 3 -4.01 -11.40 22.25
C LYS A 3 -2.94 -10.45 21.71
N ASP A 4 -1.66 -10.68 22.01
CA ASP A 4 -0.54 -9.80 21.63
C ASP A 4 -0.36 -9.55 20.13
N TYR A 5 -1.05 -10.32 19.30
CA TYR A 5 -1.07 -10.18 17.85
C TYR A 5 -2.32 -9.43 17.32
N ILE A 6 -3.11 -8.82 18.22
CA ILE A 6 -4.27 -8.00 17.90
C ILE A 6 -4.09 -6.62 18.51
N ILE A 7 -4.09 -5.59 17.69
CA ILE A 7 -4.16 -4.19 18.12
C ILE A 7 -5.62 -3.76 18.00
N CYS A 8 -6.17 -3.31 19.12
CA CYS A 8 -7.55 -2.84 19.21
C CYS A 8 -7.60 -1.31 19.15
N SER A 9 -8.63 -0.76 18.54
CA SER A 9 -8.89 0.68 18.64
C SER A 9 -9.05 1.10 20.11
N PRO A 10 -8.47 2.24 20.55
CA PRO A 10 -7.68 3.22 19.82
C PRO A 10 -6.15 3.07 20.02
N GLU A 11 -5.66 1.86 20.30
CA GLU A 11 -4.25 1.64 20.56
C GLU A 11 -3.35 2.17 19.42
N GLU A 12 -2.16 2.61 19.82
CA GLU A 12 -1.16 3.07 18.85
C GLU A 12 -0.62 1.92 18.00
N LEU A 13 -0.43 2.20 16.73
CA LEU A 13 0.24 1.30 15.80
C LEU A 13 1.76 1.29 16.06
N PRO A 14 2.45 0.16 15.81
CA PRO A 14 3.91 0.08 15.93
C PRO A 14 4.62 1.15 15.09
N ASP A 15 5.78 1.63 15.56
CA ASP A 15 6.57 2.66 14.88
C ASP A 15 7.12 2.22 13.52
N ARG A 16 7.12 0.93 13.24
CA ARG A 16 7.56 0.39 11.97
C ARG A 16 6.71 -0.81 11.55
N LYS A 17 6.28 -0.81 10.29
CA LYS A 17 5.52 -1.91 9.70
C LYS A 17 6.48 -3.03 9.24
N THR A 18 6.54 -4.12 10.00
CA THR A 18 7.40 -5.28 9.72
C THR A 18 6.62 -6.59 9.53
N LYS A 19 5.29 -6.52 9.62
CA LYS A 19 4.36 -7.65 9.53
C LYS A 19 3.26 -7.35 8.52
N TRP A 20 2.54 -8.39 8.14
CA TRP A 20 1.26 -8.24 7.46
C TRP A 20 0.25 -7.60 8.40
N TYR A 21 -0.32 -6.47 8.01
CA TYR A 21 -1.43 -5.87 8.71
C TYR A 21 -2.74 -6.35 8.09
N VAL A 22 -3.55 -7.01 8.92
CA VAL A 22 -4.85 -7.56 8.52
C VAL A 22 -5.93 -6.84 9.31
N PHE A 23 -6.75 -6.04 8.63
CA PHE A 23 -7.87 -5.37 9.27
C PHE A 23 -9.05 -6.34 9.40
N LEU A 24 -9.62 -6.45 10.60
CA LEU A 24 -10.74 -7.33 10.91
C LEU A 24 -12.07 -6.59 10.73
N ALA A 25 -12.55 -6.53 9.50
CA ALA A 25 -13.79 -5.85 9.13
C ALA A 25 -15.01 -6.74 9.33
N GLY A 26 -16.03 -6.19 9.95
CA GLY A 26 -17.28 -6.91 10.21
C GLY A 26 -18.06 -6.33 11.36
N PRO A 27 -19.29 -6.78 11.59
CA PRO A 27 -20.16 -6.21 12.61
C PRO A 27 -19.58 -6.38 14.02
N ILE A 28 -19.71 -5.32 14.81
CA ILE A 28 -19.35 -5.27 16.22
C ILE A 28 -20.62 -5.34 17.07
N GLN A 29 -21.57 -4.46 16.79
CA GLN A 29 -22.86 -4.42 17.48
C GLN A 29 -23.78 -5.52 16.96
N GLY A 30 -24.42 -6.22 17.88
CA GLY A 30 -25.31 -7.36 17.57
C GLY A 30 -24.57 -8.63 17.11
N ALA A 31 -23.25 -8.64 17.14
CA ALA A 31 -22.41 -9.75 16.71
C ALA A 31 -21.59 -10.35 17.85
N PRO A 32 -21.24 -11.65 17.79
CA PRO A 32 -20.27 -12.25 18.70
C PRO A 32 -18.90 -11.56 18.59
N GLN A 33 -18.05 -11.78 19.61
CA GLN A 33 -16.71 -11.16 19.64
C GLN A 33 -15.69 -11.91 18.77
N TRP A 34 -16.06 -12.22 17.54
CA TRP A 34 -15.28 -13.03 16.60
C TRP A 34 -13.88 -12.49 16.32
N GLN A 35 -13.65 -11.18 16.44
CA GLN A 35 -12.35 -10.55 16.26
C GLN A 35 -11.29 -11.09 17.25
N PHE A 36 -11.71 -11.56 18.42
CA PHE A 36 -10.82 -12.17 19.41
C PHE A 36 -10.67 -13.70 19.24
N GLU A 37 -11.41 -14.30 18.31
CA GLU A 37 -11.33 -15.73 18.00
C GLU A 37 -10.28 -16.05 16.93
N VAL A 38 -9.81 -15.02 16.18
CA VAL A 38 -8.79 -15.24 15.15
C VAL A 38 -7.52 -15.86 15.73
N PRO A 39 -6.91 -16.85 15.04
CA PRO A 39 -5.70 -17.51 15.52
C PRO A 39 -4.46 -16.66 15.26
N ASN A 40 -3.41 -16.91 16.03
CA ASN A 40 -2.10 -16.38 15.70
C ASN A 40 -1.60 -16.97 14.37
N ILE A 41 -1.27 -16.09 13.43
CA ILE A 41 -0.57 -16.44 12.18
C ILE A 41 0.81 -15.79 12.25
N PRO A 42 1.92 -16.54 12.17
CA PRO A 42 3.26 -15.97 12.21
C PRO A 42 3.43 -14.86 11.16
N GLY A 43 3.97 -13.72 11.57
CA GLY A 43 4.17 -12.57 10.70
C GLY A 43 2.92 -11.72 10.43
N VAL A 44 1.78 -12.01 11.08
CA VAL A 44 0.54 -11.22 10.99
C VAL A 44 0.33 -10.39 12.25
N LEU A 45 -0.15 -9.17 12.07
CA LEU A 45 -0.70 -8.30 13.08
C LEU A 45 -2.12 -7.94 12.67
N TYR A 46 -3.09 -8.26 13.50
CA TYR A 46 -4.47 -7.92 13.25
C TYR A 46 -4.80 -6.54 13.79
N LEU A 47 -5.54 -5.76 13.02
CA LEU A 47 -6.10 -4.48 13.42
C LEU A 47 -7.60 -4.66 13.65
N SER A 48 -8.04 -4.53 14.89
CA SER A 48 -9.44 -4.74 15.28
C SER A 48 -10.13 -3.43 15.61
N PRO A 49 -11.24 -3.08 14.92
CA PRO A 49 -12.05 -1.94 15.32
C PRO A 49 -12.83 -2.19 16.62
N ARG A 50 -12.98 -3.46 17.04
CA ARG A 50 -13.59 -3.80 18.32
C ARG A 50 -12.66 -3.46 19.46
N ARG A 51 -13.13 -2.62 20.40
CA ARG A 51 -12.42 -2.28 21.65
C ARG A 51 -12.61 -3.38 22.68
N GLU A 52 -11.67 -3.50 23.61
CA GLU A 52 -11.84 -4.30 24.82
C GLU A 52 -12.72 -3.56 25.85
N ASP A 53 -12.56 -2.23 25.92
CA ASP A 53 -13.30 -1.34 26.80
C ASP A 53 -13.83 -0.14 26.01
N TYR A 54 -15.08 0.22 26.27
CA TYR A 54 -15.77 1.38 25.69
C TYR A 54 -15.90 2.54 26.67
N THR A 55 -15.25 2.49 27.83
CA THR A 55 -15.16 3.62 28.74
C THR A 55 -14.46 4.80 28.04
N GLY A 56 -15.08 5.97 28.08
CA GLY A 56 -14.53 7.15 27.38
C GLY A 56 -14.55 7.06 25.86
N PHE A 57 -15.47 6.28 25.29
CA PHE A 57 -15.60 6.13 23.84
C PHE A 57 -15.79 7.49 23.15
N ASP A 58 -14.90 7.80 22.19
CA ASP A 58 -14.99 8.91 21.26
C ASP A 58 -15.22 8.40 19.83
N TYR A 59 -16.30 8.82 19.21
CA TYR A 59 -16.67 8.39 17.86
C TYR A 59 -15.68 8.91 16.82
N ALA A 60 -15.20 10.13 16.94
CA ALA A 60 -14.27 10.72 15.96
C ALA A 60 -12.91 10.03 16.01
N GLU A 61 -12.42 9.72 17.22
CA GLU A 61 -11.21 8.93 17.43
C GLU A 61 -11.34 7.52 16.80
N GLN A 62 -12.45 6.84 17.07
CA GLN A 62 -12.74 5.52 16.52
C GLN A 62 -12.77 5.55 14.98
N PHE A 63 -13.52 6.48 14.41
CA PHE A 63 -13.65 6.64 12.96
C PHE A 63 -12.29 6.91 12.29
N LYS A 64 -11.47 7.79 12.89
CA LYS A 64 -10.12 8.09 12.39
C LYS A 64 -9.23 6.84 12.42
N TRP A 65 -9.25 6.11 13.54
CA TRP A 65 -8.45 4.89 13.71
C TRP A 65 -8.85 3.82 12.69
N GLU A 66 -10.15 3.56 12.51
CA GLU A 66 -10.69 2.61 11.53
C GLU A 66 -10.28 3.00 10.10
N THR A 67 -10.43 4.28 9.75
CA THR A 67 -10.05 4.80 8.43
C THR A 67 -8.57 4.57 8.14
N ILE A 68 -7.69 4.91 9.09
CA ILE A 68 -6.25 4.69 8.96
C ILE A 68 -5.96 3.18 8.88
N GLY A 69 -6.57 2.37 9.75
CA GLY A 69 -6.40 0.92 9.77
C GLY A 69 -6.73 0.27 8.43
N LEU A 70 -7.85 0.67 7.81
CA LEU A 70 -8.25 0.21 6.47
C LEU A 70 -7.23 0.63 5.39
N LEU A 71 -6.74 1.88 5.44
CA LEU A 71 -5.78 2.39 4.45
C LEU A 71 -4.44 1.66 4.50
N ILE A 72 -3.89 1.44 5.70
CA ILE A 72 -2.54 0.86 5.88
C ILE A 72 -2.52 -0.68 5.86
N SER A 73 -3.68 -1.35 5.99
CA SER A 73 -3.75 -2.81 5.99
C SER A 73 -3.38 -3.39 4.62
N ASP A 74 -2.74 -4.55 4.62
CA ASP A 74 -2.37 -5.31 3.43
C ASP A 74 -3.54 -6.17 2.94
N VAL A 75 -4.34 -6.64 3.89
CA VAL A 75 -5.53 -7.45 3.66
C VAL A 75 -6.66 -6.93 4.55
N VAL A 76 -7.85 -6.80 4.00
CA VAL A 76 -9.07 -6.58 4.78
C VAL A 76 -9.83 -7.90 4.83
N LEU A 77 -9.87 -8.49 6.02
CA LEU A 77 -10.59 -9.72 6.27
C LEU A 77 -11.99 -9.40 6.79
N PHE A 78 -12.98 -9.65 5.95
CA PHE A 78 -14.39 -9.51 6.29
C PHE A 78 -14.93 -10.83 6.83
N TRP A 79 -15.55 -10.77 8.02
CA TRP A 79 -16.35 -11.85 8.53
C TRP A 79 -17.69 -11.32 9.07
N ILE A 80 -18.78 -11.85 8.56
CA ILE A 80 -20.13 -11.49 8.99
C ILE A 80 -20.76 -12.73 9.65
N PRO A 81 -20.65 -12.86 10.99
CA PRO A 81 -21.32 -13.93 11.75
C PRO A 81 -22.84 -13.74 11.78
N PRO A 82 -23.62 -14.74 12.24
CA PRO A 82 -25.03 -14.54 12.59
C PRO A 82 -25.21 -13.41 13.60
N GLU A 83 -26.28 -12.62 13.42
CA GLU A 83 -26.71 -11.65 14.41
C GLU A 83 -27.18 -12.38 15.67
N ILE A 84 -26.68 -11.98 16.84
CA ILE A 84 -27.06 -12.56 18.13
C ILE A 84 -28.00 -11.66 18.95
N GLU A 85 -28.02 -10.36 18.61
CA GLU A 85 -28.87 -9.38 19.26
C GLU A 85 -29.22 -8.26 18.28
N SER A 86 -30.50 -7.97 18.12
CA SER A 86 -30.96 -6.89 17.24
C SER A 86 -30.76 -5.53 17.90
N VAL A 87 -30.12 -4.60 17.17
CA VAL A 87 -29.87 -3.23 17.63
C VAL A 87 -30.89 -2.28 17.01
N ALA A 88 -31.69 -1.63 17.86
CA ALA A 88 -32.74 -0.73 17.41
C ALA A 88 -32.19 0.42 16.55
N GLY A 89 -32.83 0.72 15.43
CA GLY A 89 -32.48 1.82 14.53
C GLY A 89 -31.29 1.53 13.61
N ARG A 90 -30.76 0.30 13.57
CA ARG A 90 -29.65 -0.10 12.71
C ARG A 90 -29.94 -1.38 11.94
N SER A 91 -29.51 -1.40 10.68
CA SER A 91 -29.44 -2.65 9.92
C SER A 91 -28.16 -3.39 10.27
N TYR A 92 -28.24 -4.69 10.52
CA TYR A 92 -27.07 -5.52 10.80
C TYR A 92 -26.01 -5.43 9.71
N ALA A 93 -24.75 -5.31 10.08
CA ALA A 93 -23.60 -5.15 9.20
C ALA A 93 -23.70 -3.95 8.22
N GLN A 94 -24.38 -2.86 8.59
CA GLN A 94 -24.54 -1.67 7.74
C GLN A 94 -23.21 -1.04 7.36
N THR A 95 -22.36 -0.73 8.34
CA THR A 95 -21.03 -0.14 8.13
C THR A 95 -20.13 -1.09 7.34
N THR A 96 -20.19 -2.39 7.64
CA THR A 96 -19.43 -3.42 6.93
C THR A 96 -19.68 -3.43 5.43
N ARG A 97 -20.93 -3.20 4.98
CA ARG A 97 -21.25 -3.12 3.55
C ARG A 97 -20.63 -1.89 2.90
N THR A 98 -20.58 -0.77 3.60
CA THR A 98 -19.94 0.46 3.13
C THR A 98 -18.42 0.27 3.00
N GLU A 99 -17.78 -0.24 4.04
CA GLU A 99 -16.34 -0.56 4.05
C GLU A 99 -15.96 -1.54 2.94
N PHE A 100 -16.77 -2.56 2.71
CA PHE A 100 -16.55 -3.51 1.62
C PHE A 100 -16.56 -2.82 0.24
N GLY A 101 -17.55 -1.97 -0.03
CA GLY A 101 -17.63 -1.21 -1.28
C GLY A 101 -16.46 -0.25 -1.45
N GLU A 102 -16.04 0.41 -0.38
CA GLU A 102 -14.87 1.29 -0.36
C GLU A 102 -13.56 0.51 -0.63
N CYS A 103 -13.37 -0.63 0.03
CA CYS A 103 -12.19 -1.46 -0.17
C CYS A 103 -12.10 -2.00 -1.60
N LEU A 104 -13.21 -2.41 -2.21
CA LEU A 104 -13.25 -2.81 -3.63
C LEU A 104 -12.85 -1.66 -4.55
N ALA A 105 -13.44 -0.48 -4.35
CA ALA A 105 -13.16 0.70 -5.16
C ALA A 105 -11.69 1.17 -5.06
N ARG A 106 -11.06 0.92 -3.93
CA ARG A 106 -9.65 1.25 -3.66
C ARG A 106 -8.66 0.14 -4.05
N GLY A 107 -9.14 -0.97 -4.62
CA GLY A 107 -8.29 -2.10 -5.02
C GLY A 107 -7.62 -2.81 -3.84
N LYS A 108 -8.21 -2.77 -2.64
CA LYS A 108 -7.69 -3.47 -1.46
C LYS A 108 -7.80 -4.99 -1.65
N LYS A 109 -6.82 -5.73 -1.15
CA LYS A 109 -6.96 -7.18 -1.05
C LYS A 109 -8.02 -7.52 -0.01
N ILE A 110 -9.12 -8.12 -0.48
CA ILE A 110 -10.24 -8.54 0.36
C ILE A 110 -10.25 -10.06 0.47
N ILE A 111 -10.52 -10.56 1.68
CA ILE A 111 -10.91 -11.95 1.95
C ILE A 111 -12.21 -11.87 2.73
N ILE A 112 -13.26 -12.52 2.26
CA ILE A 112 -14.59 -12.37 2.85
C ILE A 112 -15.26 -13.70 3.13
N GLY A 113 -15.87 -13.81 4.29
CA GLY A 113 -16.79 -14.88 4.67
C GLY A 113 -18.06 -14.34 5.32
N THR A 114 -19.15 -15.06 5.16
CA THR A 114 -20.43 -14.82 5.83
C THR A 114 -21.03 -16.16 6.22
N TYR A 115 -21.90 -16.17 7.24
CA TYR A 115 -22.74 -17.34 7.40
C TYR A 115 -23.66 -17.49 6.15
N PRO A 116 -24.00 -18.74 5.75
CA PRO A 116 -24.65 -19.00 4.45
C PRO A 116 -25.99 -18.28 4.26
N GLU A 117 -26.78 -18.17 5.33
CA GLU A 117 -28.13 -17.59 5.34
C GLU A 117 -28.11 -16.05 5.49
N PHE A 118 -26.93 -15.41 5.44
CA PHE A 118 -26.87 -13.94 5.55
C PHE A 118 -27.67 -13.26 4.42
N PRO A 119 -28.71 -12.49 4.72
CA PRO A 119 -29.59 -11.90 3.69
C PRO A 119 -28.86 -10.95 2.72
N GLY A 120 -27.73 -10.39 3.15
CA GLY A 120 -26.89 -9.50 2.34
C GLY A 120 -25.85 -10.21 1.47
N ARG A 121 -25.73 -11.53 1.53
CA ARG A 121 -24.68 -12.31 0.84
C ARG A 121 -24.69 -12.08 -0.68
N ARG A 122 -25.88 -12.09 -1.29
CA ARG A 122 -26.04 -11.84 -2.74
C ARG A 122 -25.45 -10.51 -3.19
N TYR A 123 -25.50 -9.49 -2.35
CA TYR A 123 -24.90 -8.19 -2.68
C TYR A 123 -23.38 -8.29 -2.80
N PHE A 124 -22.73 -8.98 -1.87
CA PHE A 124 -21.27 -9.19 -1.93
C PHE A 124 -20.88 -10.05 -3.12
N GLU A 125 -21.60 -11.14 -3.40
CA GLU A 125 -21.39 -12.01 -4.56
C GLU A 125 -21.45 -11.22 -5.87
N SER A 126 -22.52 -10.43 -6.07
CA SER A 126 -22.67 -9.61 -7.28
C SER A 126 -21.58 -8.55 -7.43
N LYS A 127 -21.09 -7.97 -6.33
CA LYS A 127 -19.98 -7.02 -6.38
C LYS A 127 -18.66 -7.71 -6.74
N LEU A 128 -18.38 -8.86 -6.16
CA LEU A 128 -17.17 -9.62 -6.47
C LEU A 128 -17.17 -10.11 -7.92
N GLU A 129 -18.30 -10.56 -8.44
CA GLU A 129 -18.43 -10.98 -9.84
C GLU A 129 -17.99 -9.89 -10.81
N VAL A 130 -18.30 -8.63 -10.51
CA VAL A 130 -17.97 -7.47 -11.38
C VAL A 130 -16.55 -6.97 -11.17
N PHE A 131 -16.07 -6.90 -9.92
CA PHE A 131 -14.84 -6.17 -9.58
C PHE A 131 -13.66 -7.08 -9.22
N ASP A 132 -13.90 -8.32 -8.83
CA ASP A 132 -12.89 -9.28 -8.39
C ASP A 132 -13.40 -10.73 -8.58
N SER A 133 -13.67 -11.10 -9.82
CA SER A 133 -14.28 -12.38 -10.19
C SER A 133 -13.49 -13.63 -9.77
N GLY A 134 -12.22 -13.47 -9.40
CA GLY A 134 -11.39 -14.53 -8.84
C GLY A 134 -11.60 -14.78 -7.34
N ASN A 135 -12.31 -13.88 -6.65
CA ASN A 135 -12.58 -13.98 -5.23
C ASN A 135 -13.90 -14.70 -4.95
N LYS A 136 -13.98 -15.37 -3.80
CA LYS A 136 -15.19 -16.09 -3.38
C LYS A 136 -15.53 -15.76 -1.93
N ILE A 137 -16.80 -16.00 -1.55
CA ILE A 137 -17.27 -15.84 -0.17
C ILE A 137 -17.19 -17.20 0.54
N TYR A 138 -16.51 -17.22 1.68
CA TYR A 138 -16.40 -18.41 2.54
C TYR A 138 -17.60 -18.52 3.47
N ASN A 139 -17.88 -19.74 3.96
CA ASN A 139 -19.09 -20.01 4.75
C ASN A 139 -18.83 -20.03 6.25
N THR A 140 -17.58 -20.14 6.65
CA THR A 140 -17.16 -20.17 8.07
C THR A 140 -15.98 -19.24 8.32
N LEU A 141 -15.80 -18.82 9.58
CA LEU A 141 -14.62 -18.05 9.97
C LEU A 141 -13.35 -18.85 9.72
N GLU A 142 -13.37 -20.17 9.98
CA GLU A 142 -12.20 -21.04 9.79
C GLU A 142 -11.77 -21.10 8.31
N GLU A 143 -12.73 -21.28 7.37
CA GLU A 143 -12.43 -21.23 5.94
C GLU A 143 -11.90 -19.87 5.51
N THR A 144 -12.44 -18.78 6.06
CA THR A 144 -11.99 -17.41 5.78
C THR A 144 -10.54 -17.20 6.26
N ILE A 145 -10.23 -17.68 7.46
CA ILE A 145 -8.86 -17.64 8.01
C ILE A 145 -7.92 -18.55 7.21
N GLN A 146 -8.38 -19.71 6.76
CA GLN A 146 -7.56 -20.59 5.92
C GLN A 146 -7.23 -19.94 4.57
N ALA A 147 -8.16 -19.19 4.00
CA ALA A 147 -7.91 -18.39 2.80
C ALA A 147 -6.85 -17.32 3.04
N LEU A 148 -6.89 -16.62 4.18
CA LEU A 148 -5.86 -15.67 4.58
C LEU A 148 -4.48 -16.33 4.69
N ARG A 149 -4.39 -17.48 5.38
CA ARG A 149 -3.14 -18.25 5.49
C ARG A 149 -2.58 -18.63 4.13
N ASN A 150 -3.43 -19.08 3.23
CA ASN A 150 -3.04 -19.46 1.87
C ASN A 150 -2.53 -18.26 1.09
N TYR A 151 -3.21 -17.12 1.17
CA TYR A 151 -2.81 -15.88 0.53
C TYR A 151 -1.41 -15.45 0.99
N ILE A 152 -1.19 -15.34 2.31
CA ILE A 152 0.08 -14.91 2.90
C ILE A 152 1.21 -15.87 2.54
N ARG A 153 0.97 -17.19 2.60
CA ARG A 153 1.98 -18.21 2.27
C ARG A 153 2.41 -18.18 0.80
N ASN A 154 1.50 -17.84 -0.10
CA ASN A 154 1.74 -17.82 -1.54
C ASN A 154 2.24 -16.47 -2.04
N ALA A 155 2.14 -15.41 -1.24
CA ALA A 155 2.65 -14.11 -1.57
C ALA A 155 4.19 -14.14 -1.60
N LYS A 156 4.77 -13.59 -2.67
CA LYS A 156 6.22 -13.56 -2.87
C LYS A 156 6.75 -12.15 -2.72
N PRO A 157 7.81 -11.94 -1.92
CA PRO A 157 8.52 -10.67 -1.92
C PRO A 157 9.08 -10.36 -3.31
N GLY A 158 8.98 -9.09 -3.70
CA GLY A 158 9.50 -8.59 -4.97
C GLY A 158 10.53 -7.49 -4.76
N ILE A 159 11.03 -6.96 -5.87
CA ILE A 159 11.88 -5.78 -5.92
C ILE A 159 11.10 -4.67 -6.59
N PHE A 160 11.09 -3.50 -5.97
CA PHE A 160 10.35 -2.34 -6.42
C PHE A 160 11.24 -1.10 -6.45
N PHE A 161 10.85 -0.14 -7.28
CA PHE A 161 11.53 1.15 -7.43
C PHE A 161 10.50 2.27 -7.34
N THR A 162 10.91 3.40 -6.79
CA THR A 162 10.10 4.63 -6.75
C THR A 162 10.99 5.84 -6.50
N SER A 163 10.46 7.02 -6.67
CA SER A 163 11.13 8.30 -6.37
C SER A 163 10.10 9.39 -6.16
N ASP A 164 10.54 10.52 -5.63
CA ASP A 164 9.78 11.78 -5.60
C ASP A 164 8.43 11.67 -4.87
N THR A 165 8.37 10.87 -3.80
CA THR A 165 7.15 10.76 -3.00
C THR A 165 6.77 12.09 -2.36
N HIS A 166 7.75 12.85 -1.86
CA HIS A 166 7.52 14.14 -1.22
C HIS A 166 6.40 14.12 -0.18
N PHE A 167 6.34 13.08 0.65
CA PHE A 167 5.37 12.99 1.73
C PHE A 167 5.35 14.29 2.56
N GLY A 168 4.17 14.80 2.88
CA GLY A 168 3.98 16.01 3.66
C GLY A 168 4.27 17.34 2.93
N SER A 169 4.66 17.32 1.65
CA SER A 169 5.09 18.51 0.92
C SER A 169 3.96 19.21 0.18
N GLU A 170 3.42 20.28 0.73
CA GLU A 170 2.47 21.16 0.04
C GLU A 170 3.04 21.75 -1.25
N ARG A 171 4.34 22.08 -1.23
CA ARG A 171 5.02 22.64 -2.40
C ARG A 171 5.01 21.65 -3.58
N SER A 172 5.41 20.40 -3.34
CA SER A 172 5.48 19.39 -4.41
C SER A 172 4.10 19.01 -4.90
N TRP A 173 3.11 18.88 -4.00
CA TRP A 173 1.72 18.68 -4.38
C TRP A 173 1.20 19.74 -5.33
N ALA A 174 1.41 21.03 -5.00
CA ALA A 174 0.92 22.15 -5.79
C ALA A 174 1.65 22.32 -7.12
N LEU A 175 3.01 22.23 -7.12
CA LEU A 175 3.82 22.45 -8.32
C LEU A 175 3.67 21.34 -9.35
N SER A 176 3.59 20.08 -8.90
CA SER A 176 3.37 18.93 -9.77
C SER A 176 1.89 18.72 -10.12
N LYS A 177 1.00 19.59 -9.63
CA LYS A 177 -0.46 19.52 -9.88
C LYS A 177 -1.03 18.13 -9.60
N ARG A 178 -0.58 17.49 -8.52
CA ARG A 178 -1.02 16.15 -8.15
C ARG A 178 -2.53 16.13 -7.89
N PRO A 179 -3.27 15.11 -8.38
CA PRO A 179 -4.74 15.10 -8.41
C PRO A 179 -5.36 14.72 -7.06
N PHE A 180 -4.90 15.34 -5.98
CA PHE A 180 -5.41 15.15 -4.62
C PHE A 180 -5.96 16.46 -4.07
N LYS A 181 -6.96 16.40 -3.20
CA LYS A 181 -7.58 17.58 -2.61
C LYS A 181 -6.64 18.39 -1.71
N ASN A 182 -5.73 17.68 -1.04
CA ASN A 182 -4.73 18.24 -0.14
C ASN A 182 -3.59 17.24 0.07
N VAL A 183 -2.55 17.66 0.76
CA VAL A 183 -1.36 16.84 1.08
C VAL A 183 -1.71 15.63 1.93
N GLY A 184 -2.64 15.77 2.90
CA GLY A 184 -3.04 14.63 3.73
C GLY A 184 -3.71 13.51 2.91
N GLU A 185 -4.59 13.86 1.96
CA GLU A 185 -5.16 12.87 1.04
C GLU A 185 -4.09 12.25 0.15
N MET A 186 -3.16 13.06 -0.37
CA MET A 186 -2.03 12.59 -1.17
C MET A 186 -1.23 11.52 -0.43
N ASP A 187 -0.81 11.82 0.78
CA ASP A 187 0.01 10.92 1.59
C ASP A 187 -0.70 9.59 1.86
N TRP A 188 -1.95 9.64 2.32
CA TRP A 188 -2.71 8.42 2.61
C TRP A 188 -3.00 7.57 1.37
N ILE A 189 -3.31 8.19 0.24
CA ILE A 189 -3.53 7.45 -1.02
C ILE A 189 -2.24 6.81 -1.52
N MET A 190 -1.11 7.52 -1.43
CA MET A 190 0.20 6.95 -1.82
C MET A 190 0.60 5.79 -0.90
N ILE A 191 0.43 5.93 0.43
CA ILE A 191 0.69 4.84 1.38
C ILE A 191 -0.18 3.63 1.07
N MET A 192 -1.47 3.84 0.82
CA MET A 192 -2.39 2.77 0.46
C MET A 192 -1.99 2.06 -0.84
N LYS A 193 -1.72 2.80 -1.91
CA LYS A 193 -1.30 2.26 -3.20
C LYS A 193 0.02 1.50 -3.08
N TRP A 194 0.97 2.05 -2.32
CA TRP A 194 2.22 1.37 -2.00
C TRP A 194 1.98 0.01 -1.35
N ASN A 195 1.21 -0.02 -0.27
CA ASN A 195 0.95 -1.25 0.49
C ASN A 195 0.07 -2.27 -0.26
N ASN A 196 -0.77 -1.82 -1.18
CA ASN A 196 -1.52 -2.72 -2.06
C ASN A 196 -0.60 -3.51 -3.01
N LYS A 197 0.59 -3.01 -3.31
CA LYS A 197 1.52 -3.55 -4.29
C LYS A 197 2.77 -4.18 -3.67
N VAL A 198 3.31 -3.54 -2.66
CA VAL A 198 4.55 -3.96 -2.01
C VAL A 198 4.28 -4.92 -0.86
N HIS A 199 4.79 -6.12 -0.95
CA HIS A 199 4.74 -7.12 0.13
C HIS A 199 5.65 -6.70 1.31
N PRO A 200 5.30 -6.97 2.58
CA PRO A 200 6.14 -6.59 3.74
C PRO A 200 7.61 -7.05 3.67
N GLY A 201 7.88 -8.20 3.06
CA GLY A 201 9.23 -8.73 2.86
C GLY A 201 9.96 -8.26 1.61
N SER A 202 9.35 -7.40 0.78
CA SER A 202 9.94 -6.89 -0.46
C SER A 202 11.11 -5.93 -0.21
N THR A 203 11.95 -5.71 -1.22
CA THR A 203 12.93 -4.63 -1.24
C THR A 203 12.41 -3.48 -2.09
N VAL A 204 12.50 -2.26 -1.58
CA VAL A 204 12.12 -1.05 -2.31
C VAL A 204 13.31 -0.10 -2.38
N TYR A 205 13.72 0.23 -3.59
CA TYR A 205 14.70 1.28 -3.84
C TYR A 205 13.95 2.60 -4.06
N HIS A 206 14.14 3.55 -3.14
CA HIS A 206 13.61 4.90 -3.23
C HIS A 206 14.71 5.83 -3.74
N LEU A 207 14.51 6.42 -4.91
CA LEU A 207 15.54 7.15 -5.64
C LEU A 207 15.52 8.66 -5.33
N GLY A 208 15.29 9.01 -4.07
CA GLY A 208 15.41 10.39 -3.56
C GLY A 208 14.10 11.17 -3.49
N ASP A 209 14.15 12.28 -2.80
CA ASP A 209 13.04 13.20 -2.54
C ASP A 209 11.86 12.50 -1.83
N PHE A 210 12.17 11.88 -0.67
CA PHE A 210 11.20 11.10 0.11
C PHE A 210 10.14 11.99 0.76
N GLY A 211 10.56 13.09 1.41
CA GLY A 211 9.69 13.97 2.19
C GLY A 211 9.68 13.65 3.69
N GLU A 212 8.54 13.76 4.34
CA GLU A 212 8.38 13.64 5.79
C GLU A 212 8.50 12.20 6.31
N LEU A 213 9.26 12.01 7.40
CA LEU A 213 9.57 10.68 7.96
C LEU A 213 8.39 9.92 8.57
N PRO A 214 7.32 10.55 9.12
CA PRO A 214 6.19 9.82 9.69
C PRO A 214 5.55 8.81 8.72
N ALA A 215 5.64 9.01 7.41
CA ALA A 215 5.15 8.06 6.41
C ALA A 215 5.83 6.68 6.49
N LEU A 216 7.12 6.62 6.89
CA LEU A 216 7.88 5.37 7.04
C LEU A 216 7.20 4.36 7.95
N LYS A 217 6.48 4.82 8.97
CA LYS A 217 5.75 3.99 9.92
C LYS A 217 4.75 3.04 9.23
N PHE A 218 4.23 3.46 8.09
CA PHE A 218 3.11 2.81 7.42
C PHE A 218 3.50 2.04 6.16
N LEU A 219 4.73 2.20 5.66
CA LEU A 219 5.16 1.61 4.39
C LEU A 219 5.68 0.18 4.54
N ASN A 220 5.28 -0.69 3.62
CA ASN A 220 5.82 -2.03 3.47
C ASN A 220 7.21 -2.02 2.84
N GLY A 221 7.98 -3.05 3.16
CA GLY A 221 9.23 -3.39 2.51
C GLY A 221 10.49 -2.93 3.24
N ASN A 222 11.62 -3.45 2.79
CA ASN A 222 12.95 -3.05 3.23
C ASN A 222 13.43 -1.93 2.32
N LEU A 223 13.40 -0.70 2.81
CA LEU A 223 13.70 0.47 2.01
C LEU A 223 15.20 0.72 1.93
N ARG A 224 15.68 0.99 0.71
CA ARG A 224 17.03 1.46 0.40
C ARG A 224 16.92 2.78 -0.33
N PHE A 225 17.76 3.76 0.03
CA PHE A 225 17.59 5.13 -0.41
C PHE A 225 18.78 5.62 -1.24
N VAL A 226 18.46 6.21 -2.38
CA VAL A 226 19.36 7.11 -3.11
C VAL A 226 19.07 8.54 -2.63
N GLU A 227 20.08 9.38 -2.55
CA GLU A 227 19.95 10.78 -2.14
C GLU A 227 19.37 11.61 -3.28
N GLY A 228 18.23 12.30 -3.01
CA GLY A 228 17.68 13.32 -3.88
C GLY A 228 18.22 14.70 -3.60
N ASN A 229 17.83 15.68 -4.41
CA ASN A 229 18.26 17.06 -4.20
C ASN A 229 17.63 17.69 -2.95
N TYR A 230 16.44 17.26 -2.53
CA TYR A 230 15.82 17.79 -1.31
C TYR A 230 16.56 17.35 -0.05
N GLU A 231 16.99 16.08 0.03
CA GLU A 231 17.82 15.61 1.16
C GLU A 231 19.20 16.22 1.14
N ARG A 232 19.84 16.32 -0.05
CA ARG A 232 21.16 16.93 -0.22
C ARG A 232 21.17 18.40 0.18
N ASP A 233 20.14 19.15 -0.22
CA ASP A 233 20.02 20.58 0.04
C ASP A 233 19.44 20.88 1.45
N GLY A 234 19.17 19.87 2.27
CA GLY A 234 18.59 20.01 3.60
C GLY A 234 17.13 20.49 3.61
N LYS A 235 16.41 20.34 2.50
CA LYS A 235 14.99 20.70 2.37
C LYS A 235 14.04 19.62 2.87
N SER A 236 14.51 18.36 2.93
CA SER A 236 13.83 17.21 3.51
C SER A 236 14.74 16.46 4.47
N PRO A 237 14.17 15.84 5.52
CA PRO A 237 14.93 15.00 6.42
C PRO A 237 15.42 13.72 5.71
N ARG A 238 16.52 13.15 6.20
CA ARG A 238 17.05 11.88 5.67
C ARG A 238 16.32 10.69 6.30
N PRO A 239 15.67 9.83 5.53
CA PRO A 239 14.93 8.67 6.05
C PRO A 239 15.81 7.53 6.56
N GLY A 240 17.13 7.65 6.43
CA GLY A 240 18.11 6.66 6.87
C GLY A 240 19.45 6.82 6.16
N LYS A 241 20.21 5.73 6.06
CA LYS A 241 21.43 5.72 5.26
C LYS A 241 21.07 5.90 3.78
N MET A 242 21.70 6.86 3.13
CA MET A 242 21.50 7.19 1.72
C MET A 242 22.78 7.04 0.95
N GLU A 243 22.68 6.64 -0.30
CA GLU A 243 23.77 6.52 -1.26
C GLU A 243 23.54 7.52 -2.39
N GLU A 244 24.60 8.09 -2.93
CA GLU A 244 24.50 9.03 -4.05
C GLU A 244 23.97 8.34 -5.32
N LEU A 245 24.34 7.07 -5.49
CA LEU A 245 23.84 6.17 -6.52
C LEU A 245 23.99 4.72 -6.06
N ILE A 246 23.11 3.83 -6.57
CA ILE A 246 23.14 2.39 -6.26
C ILE A 246 23.35 1.61 -7.57
N LYS A 247 24.25 0.64 -7.54
CA LYS A 247 24.42 -0.33 -8.63
C LYS A 247 23.59 -1.59 -8.30
N PHE A 248 22.65 -1.90 -9.15
CA PHE A 248 21.78 -3.06 -9.03
C PHE A 248 21.77 -3.85 -10.34
N GLU A 249 22.29 -5.07 -10.34
CA GLU A 249 22.53 -5.86 -11.58
C GLU A 249 23.25 -5.02 -12.63
N ASP A 250 22.69 -4.86 -13.83
CA ASP A 250 23.21 -3.95 -14.87
C ASP A 250 22.48 -2.59 -14.91
N TYR A 251 21.63 -2.34 -13.90
CA TYR A 251 20.98 -1.04 -13.69
C TYR A 251 21.89 -0.10 -12.89
N LEU A 252 21.77 1.19 -13.18
CA LEU A 252 22.25 2.26 -12.31
C LEU A 252 21.03 2.99 -11.74
N LEU A 253 20.98 3.19 -10.44
CA LEU A 253 19.93 3.91 -9.74
C LEU A 253 20.48 5.26 -9.31
N CYS A 254 19.91 6.36 -9.78
CA CYS A 254 20.34 7.71 -9.49
C CYS A 254 19.10 8.63 -9.48
N HIS A 255 19.06 9.60 -8.57
CA HIS A 255 17.94 10.54 -8.55
C HIS A 255 17.90 11.39 -9.83
N GLU A 256 19.02 12.04 -10.16
CA GLU A 256 19.10 12.96 -11.30
C GLU A 256 19.48 12.23 -12.60
N PRO A 257 18.65 12.29 -13.68
CA PRO A 257 18.89 11.52 -14.90
C PRO A 257 20.20 11.94 -15.63
N THR A 258 20.55 13.23 -15.64
CA THR A 258 21.77 13.72 -16.29
C THR A 258 23.00 13.18 -15.62
N LYS A 259 23.08 13.29 -14.29
CA LYS A 259 24.16 12.75 -13.48
C LYS A 259 24.27 11.23 -13.66
N GLY A 260 23.14 10.51 -13.54
CA GLY A 260 23.11 9.06 -13.72
C GLY A 260 23.60 8.63 -15.10
N TYR A 261 23.23 9.35 -16.15
CA TYR A 261 23.71 9.06 -17.50
C TYR A 261 25.20 9.27 -17.68
N ASP A 262 25.77 10.32 -17.08
CA ASP A 262 27.21 10.57 -17.14
C ASP A 262 28.01 9.53 -16.36
N GLU A 263 27.51 9.07 -15.22
CA GLU A 263 28.13 7.96 -14.47
C GLU A 263 28.01 6.62 -15.21
N MET A 264 26.88 6.37 -15.89
CA MET A 264 26.68 5.16 -16.70
C MET A 264 27.67 5.09 -17.88
N LYS A 265 28.01 6.22 -18.50
CA LYS A 265 29.04 6.28 -19.57
C LYS A 265 30.43 5.85 -19.08
N LYS A 266 30.73 6.09 -17.80
CA LYS A 266 32.02 5.72 -17.19
C LYS A 266 32.10 4.23 -16.82
N ASP A 267 30.94 3.55 -16.70
CA ASP A 267 30.85 2.13 -16.33
C ASP A 267 30.03 1.35 -17.37
N PRO A 268 30.69 0.77 -18.39
CA PRO A 268 30.00 0.01 -19.45
C PRO A 268 29.24 -1.21 -18.98
N SER A 269 29.43 -1.66 -17.73
CA SER A 269 28.63 -2.73 -17.13
C SER A 269 27.22 -2.28 -16.76
N ARG A 270 26.97 -0.95 -16.70
CA ARG A 270 25.66 -0.35 -16.45
C ARG A 270 24.97 -0.06 -17.78
N LYS A 271 23.84 -0.70 -18.04
CA LYS A 271 23.18 -0.64 -19.35
C LYS A 271 21.87 0.14 -19.32
N PHE A 272 21.29 0.33 -18.16
CA PHE A 272 20.00 0.98 -18.03
C PHE A 272 19.91 1.81 -16.76
N LEU A 273 19.42 3.05 -16.86
CA LEU A 273 19.27 3.98 -15.75
C LEU A 273 17.85 3.95 -15.19
N LEU A 274 17.70 3.85 -13.87
CA LEU A 274 16.46 4.19 -13.18
C LEU A 274 16.67 5.52 -12.46
N PHE A 275 15.73 6.44 -12.65
CA PHE A 275 15.86 7.80 -12.15
C PHE A 275 14.51 8.36 -11.67
N GLY A 276 14.53 9.54 -11.08
CA GLY A 276 13.38 10.36 -10.71
C GLY A 276 13.56 11.79 -11.13
N HIS A 277 13.22 12.75 -10.26
CA HIS A 277 13.49 14.18 -10.37
C HIS A 277 12.66 14.93 -11.42
N THR A 278 12.15 14.28 -12.46
CA THR A 278 11.58 14.98 -13.61
C THR A 278 10.08 15.27 -13.50
N HIS A 279 9.37 14.68 -12.55
CA HIS A 279 7.94 14.91 -12.26
C HIS A 279 7.08 14.95 -13.54
N GLU A 280 6.80 13.80 -14.15
CA GLU A 280 6.00 13.61 -15.39
C GLU A 280 6.58 14.20 -16.68
N ARG A 281 7.63 14.99 -16.62
CA ARG A 281 8.16 15.61 -17.86
C ARG A 281 8.65 14.58 -18.88
N GLN A 282 9.19 13.45 -18.39
CA GLN A 282 9.69 12.41 -19.28
C GLN A 282 9.84 11.06 -18.59
N LYS A 283 8.85 10.18 -18.73
CA LYS A 283 8.90 8.82 -18.17
C LYS A 283 9.98 7.95 -18.80
N ILE A 284 10.14 7.98 -20.10
CA ILE A 284 10.97 7.06 -20.88
C ILE A 284 12.11 7.82 -21.56
N LYS A 285 13.35 7.33 -21.39
CA LYS A 285 14.53 7.76 -22.15
C LYS A 285 15.14 6.53 -22.85
N LYS A 286 15.88 6.72 -23.93
CA LYS A 286 16.61 5.63 -24.64
C LYS A 286 17.52 4.83 -23.71
N PHE A 287 17.98 5.43 -22.62
CA PHE A 287 18.92 4.85 -21.69
C PHE A 287 18.32 4.56 -20.30
N GLY A 288 17.01 4.81 -20.10
CA GLY A 288 16.44 4.66 -18.77
C GLY A 288 14.95 4.93 -18.62
N LEU A 289 14.50 4.78 -17.40
CA LEU A 289 13.10 4.92 -17.01
C LEU A 289 12.97 5.77 -15.75
N ASP A 290 12.05 6.75 -15.78
CA ASP A 290 11.61 7.48 -14.58
C ASP A 290 10.70 6.60 -13.72
N VAL A 291 11.13 6.36 -12.48
CA VAL A 291 10.39 5.57 -11.49
C VAL A 291 9.67 6.46 -10.46
N GLY A 292 9.66 7.77 -10.68
CA GLY A 292 8.95 8.73 -9.86
C GLY A 292 7.45 8.46 -9.80
N VAL A 293 6.85 8.73 -8.66
CA VAL A 293 5.42 8.45 -8.41
C VAL A 293 4.51 9.16 -9.39
N ASP A 294 4.87 10.37 -9.83
CA ASP A 294 4.08 11.17 -10.78
C ASP A 294 3.93 10.46 -12.14
N CYS A 295 4.95 9.70 -12.57
CA CYS A 295 4.91 8.89 -13.80
C CYS A 295 4.28 7.50 -13.63
N ASN A 296 4.06 7.04 -12.40
CA ASN A 296 3.72 5.66 -12.07
C ASN A 296 2.47 5.57 -11.20
N ASN A 297 1.43 6.34 -11.50
CA ASN A 297 0.13 6.28 -10.83
C ASN A 297 0.21 6.42 -9.29
N PHE A 298 1.21 7.16 -8.78
CA PHE A 298 1.46 7.35 -7.35
C PHE A 298 1.72 6.05 -6.57
N GLU A 299 2.39 5.08 -7.20
CA GLU A 299 2.75 3.80 -6.60
C GLU A 299 4.15 3.34 -7.05
N PRO A 300 4.84 2.46 -6.28
CA PRO A 300 6.10 1.85 -6.71
C PRO A 300 5.93 0.98 -7.96
N ILE A 301 6.93 0.97 -8.83
CA ILE A 301 6.99 0.12 -10.01
C ILE A 301 7.79 -1.16 -9.70
N SER A 302 7.31 -2.32 -10.14
CA SER A 302 8.00 -3.59 -9.92
C SER A 302 9.19 -3.78 -10.87
N LEU A 303 10.13 -4.64 -10.49
CA LEU A 303 11.22 -5.04 -11.40
C LEU A 303 10.69 -5.65 -12.70
N GLU A 304 9.60 -6.40 -12.66
CA GLU A 304 8.95 -6.97 -13.83
C GLU A 304 8.43 -5.89 -14.78
N ASP A 305 7.79 -4.86 -14.24
CA ASP A 305 7.34 -3.70 -15.04
C ASP A 305 8.54 -2.94 -15.64
N VAL A 306 9.61 -2.74 -14.86
CA VAL A 306 10.84 -2.11 -15.35
C VAL A 306 11.44 -2.92 -16.50
N GLN A 307 11.50 -4.24 -16.38
CA GLN A 307 11.99 -5.13 -17.43
C GLN A 307 11.10 -5.08 -18.67
N PHE A 308 9.78 -4.99 -18.50
CA PHE A 308 8.84 -4.83 -19.60
C PHE A 308 9.13 -3.53 -20.39
N PHE A 309 9.25 -2.41 -19.70
CA PHE A 309 9.57 -1.12 -20.33
C PHE A 309 10.94 -1.16 -21.02
N ARG A 310 11.95 -1.69 -20.36
CA ARG A 310 13.28 -1.84 -20.93
C ARG A 310 13.26 -2.65 -22.23
N ASN A 311 12.62 -3.81 -22.22
CA ASN A 311 12.48 -4.65 -23.41
C ASN A 311 11.77 -3.93 -24.55
N ALA A 312 10.74 -3.13 -24.26
CA ALA A 312 10.03 -2.37 -25.24
C ALA A 312 10.90 -1.25 -25.83
N ILE A 313 11.73 -0.61 -25.00
CA ILE A 313 12.70 0.41 -25.43
C ILE A 313 13.76 -0.21 -26.36
N GLU A 314 14.38 -1.34 -25.94
CA GLU A 314 15.43 -2.03 -26.71
C GLU A 314 14.92 -2.56 -28.05
N LYS A 315 13.65 -2.93 -28.14
CA LYS A 315 13.00 -3.36 -29.39
C LYS A 315 12.47 -2.22 -30.27
N GLY A 316 12.60 -0.97 -29.81
CA GLY A 316 12.14 0.20 -30.56
C GLY A 316 10.61 0.32 -30.67
N TYR A 317 9.85 -0.18 -29.71
CA TYR A 317 8.38 -0.10 -29.72
C TYR A 317 7.85 1.29 -29.35
N TYR A 318 8.73 2.20 -28.93
CA TYR A 318 8.37 3.58 -28.66
C TYR A 318 8.78 4.47 -29.85
N ASP A 319 7.88 5.35 -30.27
CA ASP A 319 8.16 6.36 -31.28
C ASP A 319 9.30 7.27 -30.81
N GLN A 320 10.28 7.49 -31.68
CA GLN A 320 11.44 8.33 -31.34
C GLN A 320 11.06 9.78 -31.11
N ASP A 321 9.97 10.25 -31.70
CA ASP A 321 9.46 11.62 -31.52
C ASP A 321 8.89 11.87 -30.12
N VAL A 322 8.52 10.80 -29.40
CA VAL A 322 8.11 10.86 -27.99
C VAL A 322 9.32 10.95 -27.04
N TRP A 323 10.53 10.71 -27.53
CA TRP A 323 11.76 10.82 -26.78
C TRP A 323 12.24 12.27 -26.77
N ILE A 324 11.57 13.10 -26.04
CA ILE A 324 11.95 14.51 -25.93
C ILE A 324 13.28 14.63 -25.19
N ASN A 325 14.15 15.42 -25.78
CA ASN A 325 15.52 15.71 -25.38
C ASN A 325 15.65 16.27 -23.96
#